data_790b092f7e0d4d2a1a10fd268faca261
#
_entry.id   790b092f7e0d4d2a1a10fd268faca261
#
_cell.length_a   1.000
_cell.length_b   1.000
_cell.length_c   1.000
_cell.angle_alpha   90.00
_cell.angle_beta   90.00
_cell.angle_gamma   90.00
#
_symmetry.space_group_name_H-M   'P 1'
#
loop_
_entity.id
_entity.type
_entity.pdbx_description
1 polymer ?
#
loop_
_entity_poly.entity_id
_entity_poly.type
_entity_poly.pdbx_seq_one_letter_code
_entity_poly.pdbx_strand_id
1 'polypeptide(L)'
;NLYAATSGMNPMTQQLVLASSQATEDMIGSNTSTNNYGHIPNDMATGAAYMAAGKYLGNQVLCYVSDGILTIGLKKETTIGGDWTLFDNWKLYYLGNSDEALNFFASDYLGKSFDYEAYFEENDAYHYKAAYEDYIAARDLLAEATDAAAIGAAIASFDIAINELEASIEAYALYYEKFKEAETFMENAAMAGSMLIGFGVNAEDAREMGLGYTELAYDIWAAFNNVYETLDG
;
A
#
# COMPACT_ATOMS: atom_id res chain seq x y z
N ASN A 1 -10.61 -9.45 5.07
CA ASN A 1 -9.59 -9.31 6.10
C ASN A 1 -10.21 -9.29 7.49
N LEU A 2 -9.58 -9.98 8.45
CA LEU A 2 -9.73 -9.72 9.88
C LEU A 2 -9.08 -8.37 10.16
N TYR A 3 -9.68 -7.56 11.02
CA TYR A 3 -9.32 -6.18 11.20
C TYR A 3 -9.38 -5.78 12.67
N ALA A 4 -8.36 -5.06 13.12
CA ALA A 4 -8.31 -4.43 14.44
C ALA A 4 -7.76 -3.00 14.29
N ALA A 5 -8.43 -2.03 14.89
CA ALA A 5 -8.03 -0.63 14.85
C ALA A 5 -8.17 0.03 16.23
N THR A 6 -7.27 0.95 16.48
CA THR A 6 -7.24 1.85 17.63
C THR A 6 -6.85 3.24 17.16
N SER A 7 -7.09 4.28 17.96
CA SER A 7 -6.54 5.60 17.64
C SER A 7 -5.03 5.61 17.84
N GLY A 8 -4.31 6.29 16.99
CA GLY A 8 -2.86 6.47 17.12
C GLY A 8 -2.01 5.32 16.56
N MET A 9 -2.63 4.39 15.82
CA MET A 9 -1.87 3.47 14.97
C MET A 9 -2.71 3.02 13.77
N ASN A 10 -2.03 2.64 12.69
CA ASN A 10 -2.65 2.10 11.49
C ASN A 10 -3.43 0.82 11.81
N PRO A 11 -4.57 0.60 11.14
CA PRO A 11 -5.34 -0.63 11.35
C PRO A 11 -4.52 -1.88 11.03
N MET A 12 -4.45 -2.80 11.98
CA MET A 12 -3.84 -4.10 11.78
C MET A 12 -4.83 -5.03 11.07
N THR A 13 -4.39 -5.66 10.00
CA THR A 13 -5.23 -6.54 9.20
C THR A 13 -4.56 -7.88 8.95
N GLN A 14 -5.37 -8.92 8.78
CA GLN A 14 -4.91 -10.22 8.31
C GLN A 14 -5.94 -10.77 7.32
N GLN A 15 -5.47 -11.23 6.18
CA GLN A 15 -6.33 -11.96 5.25
C GLN A 15 -6.86 -13.22 5.93
N LEU A 16 -8.19 -13.43 5.86
CA LEU A 16 -8.80 -14.66 6.34
C LEU A 16 -8.31 -15.85 5.49
N VAL A 17 -8.19 -16.99 6.15
CA VAL A 17 -7.88 -18.25 5.47
C VAL A 17 -8.92 -18.52 4.40
N LEU A 18 -8.49 -18.67 3.16
CA LEU A 18 -9.38 -18.93 2.03
C LEU A 18 -9.97 -20.35 2.12
N ALA A 19 -11.25 -20.49 1.78
CA ALA A 19 -11.93 -21.78 1.78
C ALA A 19 -11.22 -22.82 0.89
N SER A 20 -10.71 -22.37 -0.27
CA SER A 20 -9.95 -23.21 -1.21
C SER A 20 -8.62 -23.71 -0.68
N SER A 21 -7.94 -22.92 0.18
CA SER A 21 -6.60 -23.27 0.70
C SER A 21 -6.62 -24.46 1.69
N GLN A 22 -7.78 -24.79 2.25
CA GLN A 22 -7.98 -25.90 3.19
C GLN A 22 -9.11 -26.84 2.76
N ALA A 23 -9.39 -26.88 1.46
CA ALA A 23 -10.29 -27.87 0.87
C ALA A 23 -9.81 -29.29 1.17
N THR A 24 -10.72 -30.25 1.24
CA THR A 24 -10.41 -31.66 1.54
C THR A 24 -10.89 -32.55 0.43
N GLU A 25 -10.23 -33.71 0.24
CA GLU A 25 -10.71 -34.75 -0.69
C GLU A 25 -12.04 -35.34 -0.22
N ASP A 26 -12.23 -35.43 1.10
CA ASP A 26 -13.43 -35.94 1.71
C ASP A 26 -14.38 -34.80 2.13
N MET A 27 -15.65 -34.98 1.89
CA MET A 27 -16.68 -34.05 2.34
C MET A 27 -16.83 -34.10 3.87
N ILE A 28 -16.77 -32.92 4.50
CA ILE A 28 -17.11 -32.73 5.92
C ILE A 28 -18.48 -32.03 5.97
N GLY A 29 -19.43 -32.57 6.75
CA GLY A 29 -20.79 -32.04 6.77
C GLY A 29 -21.65 -32.52 5.60
N SER A 30 -22.69 -31.78 5.26
CA SER A 30 -23.77 -32.26 4.37
C SER A 30 -23.87 -31.54 3.02
N ASN A 31 -23.17 -30.41 2.84
CA ASN A 31 -23.29 -29.61 1.64
C ASN A 31 -21.98 -28.92 1.28
N THR A 32 -21.35 -29.36 0.20
CA THR A 32 -20.09 -28.78 -0.31
C THR A 32 -20.18 -28.45 -1.78
N SER A 33 -19.38 -27.48 -2.20
CA SER A 33 -18.99 -27.30 -3.59
C SER A 33 -17.66 -27.98 -3.83
N THR A 34 -17.43 -28.49 -5.03
CA THR A 34 -16.15 -29.10 -5.43
C THR A 34 -15.39 -28.16 -6.37
N ASN A 35 -14.12 -28.02 -6.13
CA ASN A 35 -13.21 -27.30 -7.02
C ASN A 35 -11.94 -28.14 -7.26
N ASN A 36 -10.94 -27.55 -7.92
CA ASN A 36 -9.66 -28.24 -8.21
C ASN A 36 -8.87 -28.63 -6.95
N TYR A 37 -9.25 -28.15 -5.77
CA TYR A 37 -8.60 -28.42 -4.47
C TYR A 37 -9.39 -29.36 -3.59
N GLY A 38 -10.57 -29.82 -4.03
CA GLY A 38 -11.45 -30.71 -3.28
C GLY A 38 -12.75 -30.04 -2.82
N HIS A 39 -13.30 -30.54 -1.73
CA HIS A 39 -14.56 -30.08 -1.16
C HIS A 39 -14.38 -28.84 -0.31
N ILE A 40 -15.24 -27.83 -0.51
CA ILE A 40 -15.36 -26.62 0.31
C ILE A 40 -16.79 -26.47 0.82
N PRO A 41 -17.01 -25.88 2.01
CA PRO A 41 -18.37 -25.72 2.55
C PRO A 41 -19.21 -24.77 1.67
N ASN A 42 -20.49 -25.10 1.48
CA ASN A 42 -21.43 -24.33 0.67
C ASN A 42 -22.62 -23.76 1.47
N ASP A 43 -22.66 -23.99 2.78
CA ASP A 43 -23.60 -23.37 3.70
C ASP A 43 -22.99 -23.24 5.11
N MET A 44 -23.72 -22.53 5.99
CA MET A 44 -23.25 -22.24 7.35
C MET A 44 -23.09 -23.52 8.21
N ALA A 45 -23.95 -24.49 8.07
CA ALA A 45 -23.90 -25.71 8.86
C ALA A 45 -22.67 -26.55 8.47
N THR A 46 -22.42 -26.68 7.18
CA THR A 46 -21.22 -27.35 6.65
C THR A 46 -19.97 -26.57 7.00
N GLY A 47 -19.96 -25.23 6.93
CA GLY A 47 -18.88 -24.39 7.38
C GLY A 47 -18.55 -24.57 8.85
N ALA A 48 -19.57 -24.66 9.72
CA ALA A 48 -19.36 -24.94 11.14
C ALA A 48 -18.76 -26.35 11.36
N ALA A 49 -19.16 -27.36 10.57
CA ALA A 49 -18.55 -28.68 10.63
C ALA A 49 -17.08 -28.70 10.24
N TYR A 50 -16.69 -27.91 9.23
CA TYR A 50 -15.28 -27.72 8.83
C TYR A 50 -14.47 -27.03 9.93
N MET A 51 -15.02 -25.98 10.57
CA MET A 51 -14.36 -25.32 11.70
C MET A 51 -14.20 -26.25 12.90
N ALA A 52 -15.23 -27.05 13.19
CA ALA A 52 -15.19 -28.08 14.27
C ALA A 52 -14.15 -29.17 13.98
N ALA A 53 -13.88 -29.46 12.69
CA ALA A 53 -12.84 -30.36 12.25
C ALA A 53 -11.43 -29.70 12.20
N GLY A 54 -11.27 -28.46 12.71
CA GLY A 54 -10.00 -27.75 12.78
C GLY A 54 -9.58 -27.05 11.50
N LYS A 55 -10.49 -26.89 10.52
CA LYS A 55 -10.23 -26.11 9.31
C LYS A 55 -10.46 -24.63 9.54
N TYR A 56 -9.80 -23.79 8.74
CA TYR A 56 -9.98 -22.33 8.72
C TYR A 56 -9.63 -21.63 10.05
N LEU A 57 -8.80 -22.26 10.87
CA LEU A 57 -8.29 -21.72 12.12
C LEU A 57 -7.04 -20.86 11.88
N GLY A 58 -6.62 -20.11 12.92
CA GLY A 58 -5.38 -19.34 12.88
C GLY A 58 -5.52 -17.90 12.37
N ASN A 59 -6.78 -17.44 12.21
CA ASN A 59 -7.00 -16.02 11.93
C ASN A 59 -6.83 -15.23 13.22
N GLN A 60 -5.78 -14.42 13.30
CA GLN A 60 -5.47 -13.61 14.48
C GLN A 60 -4.76 -12.32 14.07
N VAL A 61 -5.02 -11.24 14.81
CA VAL A 61 -4.36 -9.95 14.66
C VAL A 61 -3.88 -9.49 16.01
N LEU A 62 -2.62 -9.06 16.10
CA LEU A 62 -2.10 -8.30 17.23
C LEU A 62 -2.39 -6.81 17.01
N CYS A 63 -2.71 -6.09 18.09
CA CYS A 63 -2.95 -4.67 18.05
C CYS A 63 -2.46 -4.02 19.34
N TYR A 64 -1.77 -2.90 19.23
CA TYR A 64 -1.42 -2.06 20.37
C TYR A 64 -2.53 -1.05 20.61
N VAL A 65 -3.05 -1.01 21.84
CA VAL A 65 -4.15 -0.13 22.23
C VAL A 65 -3.63 0.93 23.19
N SER A 66 -3.48 2.17 22.70
CA SER A 66 -2.92 3.28 23.47
C SER A 66 -3.96 4.07 24.27
N ASP A 67 -5.21 4.12 23.80
CA ASP A 67 -6.29 4.97 24.35
C ASP A 67 -7.42 4.17 25.04
N GLY A 68 -7.29 2.86 25.14
CA GLY A 68 -8.28 1.98 25.72
C GLY A 68 -9.47 1.66 24.81
N ILE A 69 -9.45 2.09 23.54
CA ILE A 69 -10.49 1.82 22.55
C ILE A 69 -9.96 0.90 21.46
N LEU A 70 -10.61 -0.25 21.27
CA LEU A 70 -10.29 -1.22 20.23
C LEU A 70 -11.54 -1.50 19.38
N THR A 71 -11.43 -1.26 18.09
CA THR A 71 -12.44 -1.65 17.09
C THR A 71 -11.99 -2.92 16.38
N ILE A 72 -12.80 -3.95 16.41
CA ILE A 72 -12.53 -5.23 15.72
C ILE A 72 -13.63 -5.55 14.73
N GLY A 73 -13.30 -6.26 13.66
CA GLY A 73 -14.30 -6.65 12.67
C GLY A 73 -13.73 -7.40 11.48
N LEU A 74 -14.57 -7.51 10.47
CA LEU A 74 -14.20 -7.99 9.15
C LEU A 74 -14.34 -6.84 8.15
N LYS A 75 -13.32 -6.64 7.33
CA LYS A 75 -13.31 -5.63 6.28
C LYS A 75 -13.17 -6.30 4.93
N LYS A 76 -14.02 -5.92 3.99
CA LYS A 76 -13.95 -6.29 2.59
C LYS A 76 -13.85 -5.01 1.76
N GLU A 77 -12.76 -4.86 1.03
CA GLU A 77 -12.49 -3.66 0.25
C GLU A 77 -12.96 -3.79 -1.20
N THR A 78 -12.96 -5.01 -1.72
CA THR A 78 -13.34 -5.29 -3.11
C THR A 78 -14.57 -6.18 -3.16
N THR A 79 -15.56 -5.80 -3.97
CA THR A 79 -16.74 -6.64 -4.21
C THR A 79 -16.42 -7.68 -5.27
N ILE A 80 -16.54 -8.97 -4.88
CA ILE A 80 -16.41 -10.11 -5.79
C ILE A 80 -17.76 -10.83 -5.80
N GLY A 81 -18.31 -11.05 -7.00
CA GLY A 81 -19.60 -11.73 -7.14
C GLY A 81 -19.55 -13.16 -6.60
N GLY A 82 -20.53 -13.53 -5.78
CA GLY A 82 -20.61 -14.86 -5.17
C GLY A 82 -19.66 -15.09 -3.98
N ASP A 83 -18.89 -14.08 -3.59
CA ASP A 83 -18.01 -14.16 -2.44
C ASP A 83 -18.78 -13.97 -1.14
N TRP A 84 -18.54 -14.83 -0.16
CA TRP A 84 -19.14 -14.80 1.15
C TRP A 84 -18.14 -15.18 2.24
N THR A 85 -18.38 -14.73 3.45
CA THR A 85 -17.50 -14.95 4.59
C THR A 85 -18.27 -15.56 5.75
N LEU A 86 -17.73 -16.62 6.32
CA LEU A 86 -18.24 -17.26 7.51
C LEU A 86 -17.29 -16.99 8.67
N PHE A 87 -17.83 -16.61 9.81
CA PHE A 87 -17.02 -16.35 11.01
C PHE A 87 -17.81 -16.75 12.27
N ASP A 88 -17.08 -17.18 13.28
CA ASP A 88 -17.60 -17.54 14.60
C ASP A 88 -16.50 -17.47 15.64
N ASN A 89 -16.89 -17.56 16.92
CA ASN A 89 -15.99 -17.77 18.05
C ASN A 89 -14.91 -16.68 18.22
N TRP A 90 -15.32 -15.40 18.14
CA TRP A 90 -14.44 -14.27 18.44
C TRP A 90 -13.84 -14.39 19.84
N LYS A 91 -12.52 -14.21 19.93
CA LYS A 91 -11.79 -14.20 21.19
C LYS A 91 -10.91 -12.98 21.26
N LEU A 92 -10.86 -12.36 22.42
CA LEU A 92 -9.95 -11.30 22.75
C LEU A 92 -9.02 -11.76 23.85
N TYR A 93 -7.71 -11.61 23.63
CA TYR A 93 -6.68 -11.92 24.58
C TYR A 93 -5.93 -10.64 24.94
N TYR A 94 -5.92 -10.28 26.22
CA TYR A 94 -5.09 -9.21 26.71
C TYR A 94 -3.72 -9.78 27.10
N LEU A 95 -2.67 -9.33 26.41
CA LEU A 95 -1.30 -9.81 26.62
C LEU A 95 -0.55 -9.02 27.70
N GLY A 96 -1.16 -7.96 28.23
CA GLY A 96 -0.54 -7.08 29.20
C GLY A 96 0.13 -5.87 28.54
N ASN A 97 0.82 -5.12 29.40
CA ASN A 97 1.58 -3.92 29.02
C ASN A 97 3.00 -3.93 29.59
N SER A 98 3.54 -5.13 29.87
CA SER A 98 4.93 -5.27 30.28
C SER A 98 5.88 -5.02 29.10
N ASP A 99 7.13 -4.75 29.41
CA ASP A 99 8.17 -4.57 28.40
C ASP A 99 8.25 -5.78 27.46
N GLU A 100 8.10 -7.02 28.00
CA GLU A 100 8.11 -8.23 27.19
C GLU A 100 6.91 -8.32 26.23
N ALA A 101 5.71 -7.94 26.68
CA ALA A 101 4.52 -7.97 25.85
C ALA A 101 4.61 -6.94 24.71
N LEU A 102 5.12 -5.75 25.00
CA LEU A 102 5.29 -4.69 23.99
C LEU A 102 6.46 -4.97 23.05
N ASN A 103 7.57 -5.53 23.52
CA ASN A 103 8.65 -6.01 22.66
C ASN A 103 8.18 -7.12 21.71
N PHE A 104 7.34 -8.04 22.18
CA PHE A 104 6.73 -9.05 21.33
C PHE A 104 5.86 -8.42 20.23
N PHE A 105 5.01 -7.43 20.58
CA PHE A 105 4.22 -6.70 19.60
C PHE A 105 5.11 -5.95 18.60
N ALA A 106 6.10 -5.19 19.07
CA ALA A 106 6.99 -4.41 18.20
C ALA A 106 7.73 -5.31 17.20
N SER A 107 8.22 -6.46 17.65
CA SER A 107 8.89 -7.43 16.77
C SER A 107 7.95 -8.02 15.72
N ASP A 108 6.71 -8.36 16.10
CA ASP A 108 5.68 -8.85 15.16
C ASP A 108 5.30 -7.75 14.15
N TYR A 109 5.14 -6.52 14.62
CA TYR A 109 4.78 -5.37 13.79
C TYR A 109 5.86 -5.05 12.75
N LEU A 110 7.13 -4.98 13.19
CA LEU A 110 8.26 -4.80 12.28
C LEU A 110 8.40 -5.96 11.29
N GLY A 111 8.21 -7.19 11.73
CA GLY A 111 8.29 -8.37 10.88
C GLY A 111 7.16 -8.49 9.84
N LYS A 112 6.07 -7.75 10.02
CA LYS A 112 4.93 -7.68 9.10
C LYS A 112 4.86 -6.37 8.33
N SER A 113 5.73 -5.40 8.63
CA SER A 113 5.78 -4.14 7.90
C SER A 113 6.13 -4.39 6.43
N PHE A 114 5.62 -3.52 5.58
CA PHE A 114 5.86 -3.61 4.14
C PHE A 114 7.35 -3.35 3.84
N ASP A 115 7.92 -4.14 2.94
CA ASP A 115 9.31 -3.99 2.49
C ASP A 115 9.37 -2.94 1.38
N TYR A 116 9.53 -1.67 1.79
CA TYR A 116 9.63 -0.55 0.84
C TYR A 116 10.93 -0.57 0.04
N GLU A 117 12.02 -1.09 0.58
CA GLU A 117 13.30 -1.19 -0.14
C GLU A 117 13.14 -2.11 -1.35
N ALA A 118 12.66 -3.33 -1.14
CA ALA A 118 12.35 -4.25 -2.22
C ALA A 118 11.31 -3.69 -3.20
N TYR A 119 10.28 -3.00 -2.70
CA TYR A 119 9.26 -2.39 -3.54
C TYR A 119 9.84 -1.33 -4.48
N PHE A 120 10.74 -0.47 -4.01
CA PHE A 120 11.36 0.56 -4.84
C PHE A 120 12.29 -0.04 -5.89
N GLU A 121 13.05 -1.08 -5.54
CA GLU A 121 13.91 -1.79 -6.48
C GLU A 121 13.13 -2.51 -7.59
N GLU A 122 11.97 -3.11 -7.25
CA GLU A 122 11.19 -3.91 -8.20
C GLU A 122 10.30 -3.06 -9.12
N ASN A 123 9.86 -1.88 -8.68
CA ASN A 123 8.82 -1.10 -9.35
C ASN A 123 9.30 0.23 -9.92
N ASP A 124 10.58 0.59 -9.81
CA ASP A 124 11.09 1.94 -10.14
C ASP A 124 10.21 3.05 -9.52
N ALA A 125 9.74 2.82 -8.30
CA ALA A 125 8.81 3.72 -7.65
C ALA A 125 9.56 4.90 -7.00
N TYR A 126 9.09 6.10 -7.28
CA TYR A 126 9.66 7.33 -6.73
C TYR A 126 8.98 7.69 -5.40
N HIS A 127 9.74 8.30 -4.53
CA HIS A 127 9.31 8.78 -3.22
C HIS A 127 10.10 10.02 -2.81
N TYR A 128 9.58 10.78 -1.86
CA TYR A 128 10.33 11.88 -1.27
C TYR A 128 11.43 11.34 -0.36
N LYS A 129 12.68 11.68 -0.65
CA LYS A 129 13.84 11.14 0.05
C LYS A 129 13.76 11.33 1.58
N ALA A 130 13.36 12.52 2.05
CA ALA A 130 13.24 12.77 3.48
C ALA A 130 12.17 11.89 4.14
N ALA A 131 11.05 11.60 3.47
CA ALA A 131 10.01 10.70 4.01
C ALA A 131 10.53 9.25 4.15
N TYR A 132 11.38 8.81 3.23
CA TYR A 132 12.01 7.49 3.36
C TYR A 132 13.08 7.47 4.47
N GLU A 133 13.88 8.52 4.60
CA GLU A 133 14.85 8.66 5.69
C GLU A 133 14.14 8.67 7.06
N ASP A 134 13.02 9.37 7.18
CA ASP A 134 12.20 9.40 8.40
C ASP A 134 11.57 8.04 8.70
N TYR A 135 11.12 7.31 7.67
CA TYR A 135 10.64 5.93 7.81
C TYR A 135 11.73 5.00 8.36
N ILE A 136 12.94 5.04 7.80
CA ILE A 136 14.07 4.23 8.27
C ILE A 136 14.41 4.58 9.72
N ALA A 137 14.51 5.87 10.05
CA ALA A 137 14.82 6.32 11.40
C ALA A 137 13.74 5.89 12.42
N ALA A 138 12.46 5.97 12.07
CA ALA A 138 11.37 5.56 12.94
C ALA A 138 11.32 4.03 13.12
N ARG A 139 11.61 3.26 12.07
CA ARG A 139 11.74 1.80 12.12
C ARG A 139 12.86 1.38 13.06
N ASP A 140 14.02 2.00 12.92
CA ASP A 140 15.20 1.69 13.74
C ASP A 140 14.96 2.08 15.21
N LEU A 141 14.30 3.23 15.45
CA LEU A 141 13.88 3.64 16.79
C LEU A 141 12.97 2.60 17.45
N LEU A 142 12.01 2.04 16.71
CA LEU A 142 11.12 0.99 17.21
C LEU A 142 11.89 -0.33 17.46
N ALA A 143 12.85 -0.66 16.61
CA ALA A 143 13.67 -1.85 16.77
C ALA A 143 14.60 -1.79 18.00
N GLU A 144 15.06 -0.59 18.38
CA GLU A 144 15.97 -0.35 19.48
C GLU A 144 15.26 -0.06 20.82
N ALA A 145 13.96 0.24 20.81
CA ALA A 145 13.18 0.55 22.00
C ALA A 145 13.06 -0.67 22.90
N THR A 146 13.30 -0.52 24.21
CA THR A 146 13.38 -1.64 25.17
C THR A 146 12.38 -1.55 26.31
N ASP A 147 11.82 -0.39 26.59
CA ASP A 147 10.83 -0.20 27.63
C ASP A 147 9.47 0.20 27.06
N ALA A 148 8.41 -0.05 27.83
CA ALA A 148 7.03 0.14 27.40
C ALA A 148 6.73 1.56 26.91
N ALA A 149 7.29 2.59 27.54
CA ALA A 149 7.04 3.97 27.18
C ALA A 149 7.74 4.33 25.86
N ALA A 150 8.99 3.90 25.68
CA ALA A 150 9.76 4.09 24.46
C ALA A 150 9.12 3.34 23.28
N ILE A 151 8.70 2.09 23.49
CA ILE A 151 8.03 1.28 22.47
C ILE A 151 6.72 1.94 22.04
N GLY A 152 5.89 2.39 22.98
CA GLY A 152 4.62 3.06 22.66
C GLY A 152 4.81 4.35 21.86
N ALA A 153 5.80 5.16 22.18
CA ALA A 153 6.15 6.35 21.43
C ALA A 153 6.70 6.02 20.03
N ALA A 154 7.54 4.99 19.93
CA ALA A 154 8.14 4.56 18.68
C ALA A 154 7.12 3.95 17.72
N ILE A 155 6.11 3.21 18.19
CA ILE A 155 4.99 2.72 17.38
C ILE A 155 4.26 3.90 16.71
N ALA A 156 3.90 4.94 17.49
CA ALA A 156 3.22 6.09 16.94
C ALA A 156 4.05 6.85 15.90
N SER A 157 5.37 6.99 16.14
CA SER A 157 6.29 7.62 15.20
C SER A 157 6.43 6.81 13.92
N PHE A 158 6.52 5.50 14.03
CA PHE A 158 6.64 4.59 12.89
C PHE A 158 5.40 4.61 12.01
N ASP A 159 4.20 4.62 12.61
CA ASP A 159 2.94 4.76 11.87
C ASP A 159 2.84 6.08 11.10
N ILE A 160 3.24 7.19 11.72
CA ILE A 160 3.28 8.49 11.05
C ILE A 160 4.22 8.44 9.86
N ALA A 161 5.43 7.90 10.04
CA ALA A 161 6.42 7.81 8.99
C ALA A 161 5.99 6.89 7.82
N ILE A 162 5.29 5.78 8.11
CA ILE A 162 4.67 4.93 7.08
C ILE A 162 3.67 5.76 6.25
N ASN A 163 2.76 6.47 6.91
CA ASN A 163 1.72 7.24 6.22
C ASN A 163 2.31 8.37 5.37
N GLU A 164 3.36 9.04 5.85
CA GLU A 164 4.05 10.09 5.10
C GLU A 164 4.79 9.52 3.89
N LEU A 165 5.44 8.37 4.03
CA LEU A 165 6.09 7.69 2.92
C LEU A 165 5.07 7.22 1.87
N GLU A 166 3.98 6.58 2.27
CA GLU A 166 2.90 6.15 1.36
C GLU A 166 2.28 7.33 0.62
N ALA A 167 2.00 8.43 1.32
CA ALA A 167 1.49 9.65 0.69
C ALA A 167 2.49 10.23 -0.32
N SER A 168 3.80 10.15 -0.05
CA SER A 168 4.82 10.58 -0.99
C SER A 168 4.87 9.71 -2.24
N ILE A 169 4.78 8.39 -2.10
CA ILE A 169 4.74 7.43 -3.22
C ILE A 169 3.52 7.73 -4.12
N GLU A 170 2.35 7.92 -3.53
CA GLU A 170 1.13 8.27 -4.29
C GLU A 170 1.27 9.61 -5.03
N ALA A 171 1.85 10.62 -4.37
CA ALA A 171 2.08 11.93 -4.97
C ALA A 171 3.04 11.86 -6.16
N TYR A 172 4.13 11.10 -6.03
CA TYR A 172 5.09 10.91 -7.12
C TYR A 172 4.52 10.08 -8.27
N ALA A 173 3.71 9.06 -8.00
CA ALA A 173 3.03 8.29 -9.03
C ALA A 173 2.13 9.19 -9.90
N LEU A 174 1.31 10.04 -9.26
CA LEU A 174 0.48 11.02 -9.97
C LEU A 174 1.32 12.05 -10.73
N TYR A 175 2.39 12.53 -10.12
CA TYR A 175 3.31 13.48 -10.74
C TYR A 175 3.99 12.89 -11.97
N TYR A 176 4.46 11.64 -11.89
CA TYR A 176 5.10 10.93 -13.00
C TYR A 176 4.16 10.74 -14.20
N GLU A 177 2.90 10.41 -13.95
CA GLU A 177 1.89 10.35 -15.04
C GLU A 177 1.77 11.69 -15.75
N LYS A 178 1.65 12.79 -14.99
CA LYS A 178 1.55 14.14 -15.58
C LYS A 178 2.84 14.56 -16.28
N PHE A 179 3.98 14.14 -15.77
CA PHE A 179 5.26 14.34 -16.41
C PHE A 179 5.32 13.67 -17.80
N LYS A 180 4.89 12.41 -17.89
CA LYS A 180 4.84 11.67 -19.17
C LYS A 180 3.87 12.27 -20.17
N GLU A 181 2.73 12.77 -19.71
CA GLU A 181 1.80 13.53 -20.57
C GLU A 181 2.48 14.80 -21.14
N ALA A 182 3.20 15.54 -20.29
CA ALA A 182 3.93 16.74 -20.70
C ALA A 182 5.09 16.43 -21.65
N GLU A 183 5.87 15.37 -21.39
CA GLU A 183 6.94 14.89 -22.26
C GLU A 183 6.40 14.58 -23.68
N THR A 184 5.32 13.82 -23.78
CA THR A 184 4.65 13.48 -25.03
C THR A 184 4.16 14.73 -25.76
N PHE A 185 3.60 15.71 -25.03
CA PHE A 185 3.19 16.98 -25.61
C PHE A 185 4.39 17.75 -26.16
N MET A 186 5.49 17.78 -25.45
CA MET A 186 6.73 18.47 -25.85
C MET A 186 7.38 17.82 -27.07
N GLU A 187 7.42 16.49 -27.16
CA GLU A 187 7.89 15.77 -28.33
C GLU A 187 7.07 16.11 -29.57
N ASN A 188 5.75 16.15 -29.43
CA ASN A 188 4.85 16.52 -30.52
C ASN A 188 5.03 17.99 -30.95
N ALA A 189 5.22 18.89 -30.00
CA ALA A 189 5.48 20.32 -30.29
C ALA A 189 6.85 20.54 -30.97
N ALA A 190 7.88 19.81 -30.53
CA ALA A 190 9.21 19.83 -31.16
C ALA A 190 9.15 19.26 -32.58
N MET A 191 8.39 18.20 -32.81
CA MET A 191 8.17 17.63 -34.14
C MET A 191 7.47 18.63 -35.08
N ALA A 192 6.41 19.30 -34.58
CA ALA A 192 5.71 20.34 -35.36
C ALA A 192 6.64 21.52 -35.71
N GLY A 193 7.47 21.96 -34.76
CA GLY A 193 8.49 22.99 -35.00
C GLY A 193 9.53 22.59 -36.04
N SER A 194 10.00 21.33 -35.98
CA SER A 194 10.93 20.77 -36.96
C SER A 194 10.35 20.66 -38.37
N MET A 195 9.06 20.34 -38.46
CA MET A 195 8.35 20.32 -39.76
C MET A 195 8.26 21.73 -40.37
N LEU A 196 7.98 22.77 -39.60
CA LEU A 196 7.95 24.15 -40.05
C LEU A 196 9.32 24.61 -40.58
N ILE A 197 10.40 24.28 -39.88
CA ILE A 197 11.79 24.53 -40.30
C ILE A 197 12.07 23.76 -41.62
N GLY A 198 11.60 22.53 -41.75
CA GLY A 198 11.69 21.73 -42.99
C GLY A 198 10.99 22.33 -44.18
N PHE A 199 9.97 23.19 -43.98
CA PHE A 199 9.32 23.97 -45.00
C PHE A 199 10.00 25.35 -45.27
N GLY A 200 11.15 25.63 -44.66
CA GLY A 200 11.91 26.83 -44.88
C GLY A 200 11.41 28.04 -44.07
N VAL A 201 10.58 27.82 -43.08
CA VAL A 201 10.10 28.86 -42.15
C VAL A 201 11.13 29.01 -41.03
N ASN A 202 11.84 30.12 -41.01
CA ASN A 202 12.73 30.41 -39.87
C ASN A 202 11.96 30.99 -38.67
N ALA A 203 12.61 31.08 -37.50
CA ALA A 203 11.99 31.54 -36.27
C ALA A 203 11.43 32.99 -36.37
N GLU A 204 12.07 33.85 -37.18
CA GLU A 204 11.70 35.25 -37.36
C GLU A 204 10.45 35.35 -38.26
N ASP A 205 10.42 34.59 -39.35
CA ASP A 205 9.24 34.46 -40.24
C ASP A 205 8.06 33.83 -39.50
N ALA A 206 8.30 32.82 -38.63
CA ALA A 206 7.28 32.20 -37.80
C ALA A 206 6.64 33.19 -36.82
N ARG A 207 7.45 34.10 -36.26
CA ARG A 207 6.99 35.15 -35.35
C ARG A 207 6.17 36.21 -36.13
N GLU A 208 6.60 36.64 -37.31
CA GLU A 208 5.88 37.59 -38.16
C GLU A 208 4.57 37.02 -38.67
N MET A 209 4.49 35.70 -38.91
CA MET A 209 3.27 34.97 -39.27
C MET A 209 2.31 34.73 -38.11
N GLY A 210 2.66 35.18 -36.90
CA GLY A 210 1.85 34.92 -35.70
C GLY A 210 1.85 33.46 -35.24
N LEU A 211 2.81 32.65 -35.72
CA LEU A 211 3.01 31.26 -35.33
C LEU A 211 3.85 31.19 -34.04
N GLY A 212 3.40 31.84 -32.99
CA GLY A 212 4.07 31.92 -31.68
C GLY A 212 4.26 30.60 -30.97
N TYR A 213 3.89 29.49 -31.57
CA TYR A 213 4.04 28.15 -31.02
C TYR A 213 5.50 27.73 -30.83
N THR A 214 6.43 28.19 -31.62
CA THR A 214 7.83 27.79 -31.56
C THR A 214 8.54 28.40 -30.35
N GLU A 215 8.34 29.68 -30.07
CA GLU A 215 8.92 30.31 -28.87
C GLU A 215 8.30 29.75 -27.59
N LEU A 216 6.98 29.64 -27.56
CA LEU A 216 6.26 29.08 -26.42
C LEU A 216 6.66 27.62 -26.17
N ALA A 217 6.87 26.83 -27.21
CA ALA A 217 7.34 25.45 -27.10
C ALA A 217 8.76 25.38 -26.54
N TYR A 218 9.66 26.27 -26.94
CA TYR A 218 11.01 26.34 -26.39
C TYR A 218 11.02 26.80 -24.92
N ASP A 219 10.20 27.78 -24.56
CA ASP A 219 10.08 28.25 -23.18
C ASP A 219 9.50 27.17 -22.25
N ILE A 220 8.50 26.44 -22.73
CA ILE A 220 7.91 25.31 -22.01
C ILE A 220 8.93 24.18 -21.89
N TRP A 221 9.67 23.87 -22.96
CA TRP A 221 10.72 22.83 -22.92
C TRP A 221 11.85 23.20 -21.98
N ALA A 222 12.30 24.46 -21.96
CA ALA A 222 13.32 24.94 -21.04
C ALA A 222 12.84 24.90 -19.59
N ALA A 223 11.60 25.29 -19.32
CA ALA A 223 11.00 25.18 -18.00
C ALA A 223 10.85 23.71 -17.54
N PHE A 224 10.46 22.85 -18.45
CA PHE A 224 10.32 21.42 -18.21
C PHE A 224 11.67 20.75 -17.88
N ASN A 225 12.73 21.02 -18.68
CA ASN A 225 14.06 20.51 -18.38
C ASN A 225 14.61 21.00 -17.04
N ASN A 226 14.30 22.24 -16.67
CA ASN A 226 14.72 22.79 -15.38
C ASN A 226 14.05 22.06 -14.21
N VAL A 227 12.80 21.66 -14.37
CA VAL A 227 12.07 20.81 -13.41
C VAL A 227 12.67 19.39 -13.39
N TYR A 228 12.94 18.82 -14.57
CA TYR A 228 13.54 17.49 -14.70
C TYR A 228 14.88 17.39 -13.99
N GLU A 229 15.80 18.34 -14.25
CA GLU A 229 17.12 18.40 -13.59
C GLU A 229 17.02 18.57 -12.05
N THR A 230 15.93 19.18 -11.56
CA THR A 230 15.70 19.39 -10.12
C THR A 230 15.18 18.12 -9.45
N LEU A 231 14.52 17.22 -10.20
CA LEU A 231 13.94 15.98 -9.69
C LEU A 231 14.92 14.80 -9.75
N ASP A 232 15.87 14.84 -10.68
CA ASP A 232 16.87 13.78 -10.89
C ASP A 232 18.14 13.98 -10.00
N GLY A 233 18.16 15.02 -9.18
CA GLY A 233 19.23 15.38 -8.21
C GLY A 233 18.85 15.14 -6.78
#